data_22604b49852d1cf06687cd4a44cd0ed5
#
_entry.id   22604b49852d1cf06687cd4a44cd0ed5
#
_cell.length_a   1.000
_cell.length_b   1.000
_cell.length_c   1.000
_cell.angle_alpha   90.00
_cell.angle_beta   90.00
_cell.angle_gamma   90.00
#
_symmetry.space_group_name_H-M   'P 1'
#
loop_
_entity.id
_entity.type
_entity.pdbx_description
1 polymer ?
#
loop_
_entity_poly.entity_id
_entity_poly.type
_entity_poly.pdbx_seq_one_letter_code
_entity_poly.pdbx_strand_id
1 'polypeptide(L)'
;HGSKLNIHFGIELGLQPHLADSLNELLKTIPFDFVIGSSHVVHGYDPYYGVFFENREESACYREYFESILENLNVFSGMDVYGHIDYIVRYGPNQNREYSYERYQDILDEILRTVIDKNLGIELNTGGFHYGLGEPNPCRAVIRRYRELGGEIITVGADAHTPDKIAYDFDKAAAILAESGFKYYTVFQNRKPEFIKL
;
A
#
# COMPACT_ATOMS: atom_id res chain seq x y z
N HIS A 1 10.14 -31.89 -15.45
CA HIS A 1 10.28 -31.35 -14.08
C HIS A 1 9.43 -30.11 -13.98
N GLY A 2 8.13 -30.27 -13.63
CA GLY A 2 7.27 -29.15 -13.34
C GLY A 2 7.60 -28.61 -11.95
N SER A 3 8.16 -27.40 -11.85
CA SER A 3 8.14 -26.66 -10.60
C SER A 3 6.68 -26.46 -10.21
N LYS A 4 6.28 -26.94 -9.03
CA LYS A 4 4.94 -26.68 -8.52
C LYS A 4 4.89 -25.19 -8.19
N LEU A 5 4.01 -24.45 -8.87
CA LEU A 5 3.71 -23.08 -8.52
C LEU A 5 2.90 -23.08 -7.22
N ASN A 6 3.35 -22.32 -6.23
CA ASN A 6 2.56 -22.08 -5.03
C ASN A 6 1.62 -20.90 -5.32
N ILE A 7 0.32 -21.13 -5.17
CA ILE A 7 -0.72 -20.13 -5.38
C ILE A 7 -1.36 -19.84 -4.03
N HIS A 8 -1.37 -18.57 -3.63
CA HIS A 8 -2.04 -18.09 -2.42
C HIS A 8 -3.29 -17.32 -2.85
N PHE A 9 -4.39 -17.55 -2.13
CA PHE A 9 -5.66 -16.93 -2.42
C PHE A 9 -5.82 -15.65 -1.57
N GLY A 10 -5.67 -14.50 -2.19
CA GLY A 10 -5.76 -13.20 -1.52
C GLY A 10 -6.86 -12.32 -2.05
N ILE A 11 -7.06 -11.20 -1.36
CA ILE A 11 -8.00 -10.13 -1.74
C ILE A 11 -7.39 -8.76 -1.44
N GLU A 12 -7.69 -7.79 -2.27
CA GLU A 12 -7.53 -6.37 -1.96
C GLU A 12 -8.89 -5.76 -1.65
N LEU A 13 -8.99 -5.12 -0.48
CA LEU A 13 -10.19 -4.48 0.04
C LEU A 13 -10.09 -2.97 -0.14
N GLY A 14 -11.01 -2.37 -0.88
CA GLY A 14 -11.19 -0.93 -0.93
C GLY A 14 -11.79 -0.42 0.38
N LEU A 15 -10.98 0.25 1.20
CA LEU A 15 -11.38 0.68 2.53
C LEU A 15 -12.16 1.99 2.48
N GLN A 16 -13.23 2.05 3.24
CA GLN A 16 -13.96 3.25 3.62
C GLN A 16 -14.56 3.02 5.01
N PRO A 17 -14.63 4.03 5.91
CA PRO A 17 -15.04 3.81 7.30
C PRO A 17 -16.38 3.09 7.46
N HIS A 18 -17.35 3.41 6.63
CA HIS A 18 -18.69 2.83 6.68
C HIS A 18 -18.77 1.36 6.21
N LEU A 19 -17.72 0.84 5.58
CA LEU A 19 -17.67 -0.55 5.10
C LEU A 19 -17.04 -1.51 6.13
N ALA A 20 -16.48 -1.02 7.23
CA ALA A 20 -15.71 -1.82 8.17
C ALA A 20 -16.44 -3.09 8.65
N ASP A 21 -17.71 -2.98 9.03
CA ASP A 21 -18.51 -4.13 9.48
C ASP A 21 -18.72 -5.15 8.36
N SER A 22 -19.06 -4.69 7.16
CA SER A 22 -19.29 -5.57 6.00
C SER A 22 -18.01 -6.29 5.58
N LEU A 23 -16.86 -5.61 5.62
CA LEU A 23 -15.56 -6.21 5.33
C LEU A 23 -15.16 -7.24 6.39
N ASN A 24 -15.42 -6.97 7.67
CA ASN A 24 -15.21 -7.94 8.75
C ASN A 24 -16.07 -9.19 8.55
N GLU A 25 -17.34 -9.06 8.15
CA GLU A 25 -18.21 -10.21 7.85
C GLU A 25 -17.69 -11.00 6.64
N LEU A 26 -17.22 -10.34 5.58
CA LEU A 26 -16.63 -10.99 4.42
C LEU A 26 -15.44 -11.87 4.82
N LEU A 27 -14.54 -11.34 5.65
CA LEU A 27 -13.33 -12.05 6.09
C LEU A 27 -13.62 -13.25 6.99
N LYS A 28 -14.80 -13.30 7.64
CA LYS A 28 -15.23 -14.48 8.41
C LYS A 28 -15.76 -15.61 7.50
N THR A 29 -16.24 -15.26 6.31
CA THR A 29 -16.91 -16.23 5.41
C THR A 29 -15.95 -16.86 4.41
N ILE A 30 -14.85 -16.20 4.07
CA ILE A 30 -13.90 -16.65 3.05
C ILE A 30 -12.49 -16.77 3.66
N PRO A 31 -11.87 -17.96 3.62
CA PRO A 31 -10.54 -18.18 4.18
C PRO A 31 -9.45 -17.70 3.20
N PHE A 32 -9.19 -16.41 3.17
CA PHE A 32 -8.08 -15.85 2.40
C PHE A 32 -6.74 -16.20 3.02
N ASP A 33 -5.73 -16.40 2.19
CA ASP A 33 -4.32 -16.50 2.61
C ASP A 33 -3.73 -15.13 2.94
N PHE A 34 -4.19 -14.10 2.22
CA PHE A 34 -3.63 -12.75 2.29
C PHE A 34 -4.70 -11.69 2.03
N VAL A 35 -4.66 -10.60 2.78
CA VAL A 35 -5.59 -9.47 2.67
C VAL A 35 -4.82 -8.16 2.62
N ILE A 36 -4.97 -7.42 1.53
CA ILE A 36 -4.51 -6.05 1.38
C ILE A 36 -5.68 -5.12 1.69
N GLY A 37 -5.46 -4.07 2.48
CA GLY A 37 -6.41 -2.98 2.63
C GLY A 37 -5.88 -1.72 1.96
N SER A 38 -6.68 -1.07 1.11
CA SER A 38 -6.24 0.07 0.31
C SER A 38 -7.27 1.19 0.31
N SER A 39 -6.82 2.45 0.25
CA SER A 39 -7.67 3.62 0.04
C SER A 39 -7.69 3.96 -1.45
N HIS A 40 -8.85 3.82 -2.08
CA HIS A 40 -9.11 4.21 -3.47
C HIS A 40 -10.13 5.34 -3.57
N VAL A 41 -11.02 5.45 -2.57
CA VAL A 41 -12.10 6.44 -2.55
C VAL A 41 -11.98 7.29 -1.29
N VAL A 42 -11.95 8.60 -1.45
CA VAL A 42 -11.85 9.60 -0.37
C VAL A 42 -13.17 10.37 -0.31
N HIS A 43 -13.92 10.21 0.79
CA HIS A 43 -15.19 10.90 1.02
C HIS A 43 -16.17 10.83 -0.17
N GLY A 44 -16.20 9.68 -0.84
CA GLY A 44 -17.06 9.42 -2.00
C GLY A 44 -16.47 9.81 -3.37
N TYR A 45 -15.26 10.32 -3.43
CA TYR A 45 -14.55 10.67 -4.66
C TYR A 45 -13.39 9.70 -4.91
N ASP A 46 -13.33 9.16 -6.13
CA ASP A 46 -12.18 8.38 -6.59
C ASP A 46 -11.20 9.30 -7.32
N PRO A 47 -9.96 9.48 -6.80
CA PRO A 47 -8.93 10.32 -7.43
C PRO A 47 -8.61 9.94 -8.88
N TYR A 48 -8.85 8.69 -9.27
CA TYR A 48 -8.66 8.20 -10.64
C TYR A 48 -9.41 9.05 -11.68
N TYR A 49 -10.62 9.52 -11.37
CA TYR A 49 -11.44 10.29 -12.30
C TYR A 49 -11.08 11.78 -12.38
N GLY A 50 -10.09 12.24 -11.62
CA GLY A 50 -9.60 13.63 -11.65
C GLY A 50 -10.52 14.66 -10.98
N VAL A 51 -11.81 14.39 -10.84
CA VAL A 51 -12.78 15.32 -10.19
C VAL A 51 -12.37 15.64 -8.75
N PHE A 52 -11.65 14.75 -8.10
CA PHE A 52 -11.13 14.94 -6.75
C PHE A 52 -10.18 16.15 -6.64
N PHE A 53 -9.50 16.52 -7.74
CA PHE A 53 -8.54 17.61 -7.81
C PHE A 53 -9.14 18.92 -8.38
N GLU A 54 -10.36 18.89 -8.92
CA GLU A 54 -10.95 20.05 -9.59
C GLU A 54 -11.15 21.24 -8.64
N ASN A 55 -10.61 22.40 -9.03
CA ASN A 55 -10.69 23.65 -8.28
C ASN A 55 -10.13 23.56 -6.84
N ARG A 56 -9.15 22.68 -6.61
CA ARG A 56 -8.53 22.43 -5.31
C ARG A 56 -7.01 22.48 -5.42
N GLU A 57 -6.36 22.90 -4.34
CA GLU A 57 -4.92 22.80 -4.21
C GLU A 57 -4.51 21.32 -4.12
N GLU A 58 -3.63 20.86 -5.02
CA GLU A 58 -3.18 19.47 -5.08
C GLU A 58 -2.60 18.98 -3.75
N SER A 59 -1.85 19.86 -3.07
CA SER A 59 -1.28 19.54 -1.77
C SER A 59 -2.33 19.27 -0.69
N ALA A 60 -3.46 19.97 -0.73
CA ALA A 60 -4.58 19.74 0.17
C ALA A 60 -5.28 18.41 -0.15
N CYS A 61 -5.40 18.06 -1.45
CA CYS A 61 -5.95 16.79 -1.89
C CYS A 61 -5.09 15.60 -1.41
N TYR A 62 -3.77 15.70 -1.50
CA TYR A 62 -2.86 14.67 -0.99
C TYR A 62 -2.99 14.52 0.53
N ARG A 63 -3.07 15.61 1.28
CA ARG A 63 -3.26 15.56 2.73
C ARG A 63 -4.58 14.89 3.12
N GLU A 64 -5.68 15.29 2.50
CA GLU A 64 -6.99 14.68 2.74
C GLU A 64 -7.00 13.18 2.44
N TYR A 65 -6.31 12.76 1.39
CA TYR A 65 -6.13 11.34 1.10
C TYR A 65 -5.39 10.61 2.24
N PHE A 66 -4.29 11.18 2.75
CA PHE A 66 -3.57 10.57 3.88
C PHE A 66 -4.40 10.58 5.16
N GLU A 67 -5.19 11.62 5.42
CA GLU A 67 -6.14 11.66 6.53
C GLU A 67 -7.18 10.54 6.42
N SER A 68 -7.69 10.26 5.22
CA SER A 68 -8.62 9.14 4.98
C SER A 68 -8.00 7.76 5.26
N ILE A 69 -6.69 7.61 5.11
CA ILE A 69 -5.98 6.39 5.51
C ILE A 69 -6.07 6.19 7.04
N LEU A 70 -5.84 7.25 7.82
CA LEU A 70 -5.97 7.19 9.28
C LEU A 70 -7.42 6.91 9.71
N GLU A 71 -8.41 7.51 9.05
CA GLU A 71 -9.82 7.21 9.30
C GLU A 71 -10.11 5.71 9.10
N ASN A 72 -9.63 5.13 7.99
CA ASN A 72 -9.77 3.71 7.71
C ASN A 72 -9.06 2.84 8.74
N LEU A 73 -7.81 3.16 9.08
CA LEU A 73 -7.02 2.44 10.08
C LEU A 73 -7.66 2.49 11.47
N ASN A 74 -8.37 3.57 11.82
CA ASN A 74 -9.01 3.69 13.13
C ASN A 74 -10.21 2.75 13.28
N VAL A 75 -10.89 2.39 12.21
CA VAL A 75 -12.12 1.57 12.25
C VAL A 75 -11.93 0.14 11.75
N PHE A 76 -10.88 -0.13 10.98
CA PHE A 76 -10.63 -1.43 10.39
C PHE A 76 -9.17 -1.87 10.52
N SER A 77 -8.96 -3.11 10.95
CA SER A 77 -7.65 -3.76 11.07
C SER A 77 -7.66 -5.22 10.62
N GLY A 78 -8.66 -5.60 9.82
CA GLY A 78 -8.81 -6.98 9.33
C GLY A 78 -7.87 -7.36 8.17
N MET A 79 -7.02 -6.43 7.71
CA MET A 79 -6.01 -6.67 6.67
C MET A 79 -4.70 -7.20 7.24
N ASP A 80 -3.78 -7.62 6.37
CA ASP A 80 -2.40 -8.00 6.72
C ASP A 80 -1.41 -6.86 6.43
N VAL A 81 -1.63 -6.15 5.32
CA VAL A 81 -0.83 -4.99 4.93
C VAL A 81 -1.71 -3.87 4.41
N TYR A 82 -1.21 -2.63 4.52
CA TYR A 82 -1.78 -1.49 3.82
C TYR A 82 -1.13 -1.37 2.44
N GLY A 83 -1.95 -1.41 1.38
CA GLY A 83 -1.50 -1.32 0.00
C GLY A 83 -1.07 0.10 -0.37
N HIS A 84 -0.12 0.22 -1.29
CA HIS A 84 0.30 1.43 -2.02
C HIS A 84 -0.07 2.78 -1.35
N ILE A 85 0.40 3.05 -0.13
CA ILE A 85 0.00 4.15 0.76
C ILE A 85 -0.09 5.53 0.06
N ASP A 86 0.78 5.82 -0.90
CA ASP A 86 0.75 7.09 -1.65
C ASP A 86 0.13 6.96 -3.06
N TYR A 87 -0.84 6.05 -3.21
CA TYR A 87 -1.58 5.78 -4.45
C TYR A 87 -2.07 7.05 -5.17
N ILE A 88 -2.54 8.04 -4.41
CA ILE A 88 -3.08 9.30 -4.95
C ILE A 88 -2.09 10.03 -5.88
N VAL A 89 -0.78 9.84 -5.66
CA VAL A 89 0.27 10.49 -6.46
C VAL A 89 0.24 10.06 -7.92
N ARG A 90 -0.30 8.86 -8.22
CA ARG A 90 -0.50 8.38 -9.60
C ARG A 90 -1.37 9.33 -10.43
N TYR A 91 -2.33 9.98 -9.80
CA TYR A 91 -3.43 10.74 -10.43
C TYR A 91 -3.36 12.24 -10.21
N GLY A 92 -2.48 12.71 -9.34
CA GLY A 92 -2.27 14.12 -9.11
C GLY A 92 -1.80 14.85 -10.38
N PRO A 93 -2.29 16.06 -10.66
CA PRO A 93 -1.94 16.82 -11.85
C PRO A 93 -0.43 17.05 -12.05
N ASN A 94 0.31 17.18 -10.97
CA ASN A 94 1.76 17.38 -10.97
C ASN A 94 2.55 16.18 -10.41
N GLN A 95 1.88 15.16 -9.93
CA GLN A 95 2.48 13.92 -9.40
C GLN A 95 3.63 14.22 -8.39
N ASN A 96 4.79 13.62 -8.59
CA ASN A 96 5.96 13.75 -7.71
C ASN A 96 6.52 15.18 -7.61
N ARG A 97 6.11 16.13 -8.46
CA ARG A 97 6.55 17.52 -8.35
C ARG A 97 5.93 18.23 -7.13
N GLU A 98 4.73 17.81 -6.75
CA GLU A 98 4.02 18.33 -5.58
C GLU A 98 4.01 17.36 -4.39
N TYR A 99 4.65 16.22 -4.53
CA TYR A 99 4.75 15.18 -3.50
C TYR A 99 6.20 14.89 -3.11
N SER A 100 6.45 14.89 -1.81
CA SER A 100 7.61 14.25 -1.18
C SER A 100 7.25 13.79 0.23
N TYR A 101 7.96 12.81 0.77
CA TYR A 101 7.77 12.36 2.14
C TYR A 101 7.88 13.52 3.14
N GLU A 102 8.88 14.39 2.99
CA GLU A 102 9.16 15.49 3.91
C GLU A 102 8.00 16.50 4.00
N ARG A 103 7.29 16.70 2.90
CA ARG A 103 6.13 17.62 2.84
C ARG A 103 4.94 17.13 3.65
N TYR A 104 4.82 15.80 3.82
CA TYR A 104 3.72 15.13 4.52
C TYR A 104 4.22 14.25 5.66
N GLN A 105 5.43 14.50 6.17
CA GLN A 105 6.10 13.66 7.15
C GLN A 105 5.26 13.44 8.41
N ASP A 106 4.60 14.49 8.90
CA ASP A 106 3.76 14.43 10.09
C ASP A 106 2.69 13.34 9.98
N ILE A 107 1.89 13.39 8.91
CA ILE A 107 0.79 12.45 8.72
C ILE A 107 1.27 11.08 8.23
N LEU A 108 2.29 11.02 7.39
CA LEU A 108 2.86 9.75 6.95
C LEU A 108 3.51 8.99 8.11
N ASP A 109 4.23 9.67 9.01
CA ASP A 109 4.77 9.05 10.22
C ASP A 109 3.65 8.53 11.14
N GLU A 110 2.53 9.25 11.27
CA GLU A 110 1.37 8.80 12.04
C GLU A 110 0.74 7.54 11.43
N ILE A 111 0.57 7.50 10.10
CA ILE A 111 0.09 6.31 9.37
C ILE A 111 1.02 5.13 9.63
N LEU A 112 2.33 5.31 9.43
CA LEU A 112 3.31 4.24 9.58
C LEU A 112 3.37 3.70 11.01
N ARG A 113 3.33 4.57 12.03
CA ARG A 113 3.24 4.16 13.43
C ARG A 113 1.95 3.39 13.73
N THR A 114 0.81 3.88 13.23
CA THR A 114 -0.48 3.21 13.40
C THR A 114 -0.49 1.81 12.78
N VAL A 115 0.10 1.65 11.59
CA VAL A 115 0.28 0.35 10.94
C VAL A 115 1.12 -0.58 11.81
N ILE A 116 2.26 -0.10 12.33
CA ILE A 116 3.17 -0.87 13.19
C ILE A 116 2.48 -1.26 14.50
N ASP A 117 1.84 -0.31 15.18
CA ASP A 117 1.18 -0.53 16.46
C ASP A 117 0.03 -1.55 16.36
N LYS A 118 -0.60 -1.65 15.19
CA LYS A 118 -1.63 -2.64 14.89
C LYS A 118 -1.08 -3.99 14.41
N ASN A 119 0.25 -4.18 14.39
CA ASN A 119 0.92 -5.36 13.84
C ASN A 119 0.57 -5.63 12.36
N LEU A 120 0.31 -4.60 11.60
CA LEU A 120 0.11 -4.65 10.16
C LEU A 120 1.42 -4.39 9.44
N GLY A 121 1.47 -4.77 8.16
CA GLY A 121 2.57 -4.41 7.27
C GLY A 121 2.19 -3.31 6.27
N ILE A 122 3.13 -3.00 5.39
CA ILE A 122 2.90 -2.20 4.20
C ILE A 122 3.24 -2.99 2.94
N GLU A 123 2.71 -2.56 1.81
CA GLU A 123 3.09 -3.07 0.50
C GLU A 123 4.12 -2.14 -0.14
N LEU A 124 5.18 -2.69 -0.75
CA LEU A 124 5.94 -2.05 -1.82
C LEU A 124 5.29 -2.44 -3.15
N ASN A 125 4.58 -1.51 -3.76
CA ASN A 125 3.89 -1.73 -5.02
C ASN A 125 4.69 -1.15 -6.19
N THR A 126 5.12 -2.01 -7.11
CA THR A 126 5.94 -1.60 -8.26
C THR A 126 5.13 -0.92 -9.37
N GLY A 127 3.80 -0.91 -9.26
CA GLY A 127 2.91 -0.20 -10.18
C GLY A 127 3.27 1.28 -10.37
N GLY A 128 3.82 1.94 -9.34
CA GLY A 128 4.28 3.32 -9.44
C GLY A 128 5.25 3.58 -10.58
N PHE A 129 6.14 2.61 -10.88
CA PHE A 129 7.03 2.69 -12.05
C PHE A 129 6.25 2.67 -13.37
N HIS A 130 5.21 1.83 -13.43
CA HIS A 130 4.36 1.74 -14.61
C HIS A 130 3.57 3.03 -14.86
N TYR A 131 3.17 3.72 -13.80
CA TYR A 131 2.50 5.03 -13.87
C TYR A 131 3.46 6.20 -14.14
N GLY A 132 4.75 5.92 -14.34
CA GLY A 132 5.74 6.94 -14.72
C GLY A 132 6.27 7.76 -13.56
N LEU A 133 6.00 7.37 -12.32
CA LEU A 133 6.48 8.09 -11.13
C LEU A 133 8.01 7.96 -10.93
N GLY A 134 8.66 6.95 -11.52
CA GLY A 134 10.05 6.62 -11.24
C GLY A 134 10.29 6.09 -9.82
N GLU A 135 9.23 5.93 -9.05
CA GLU A 135 9.16 5.46 -7.67
C GLU A 135 8.14 4.32 -7.55
N PRO A 136 8.27 3.42 -6.56
CA PRO A 136 7.17 2.53 -6.17
C PRO A 136 6.10 3.32 -5.42
N ASN A 137 4.99 2.67 -5.09
CA ASN A 137 4.03 3.14 -4.09
C ASN A 137 4.09 2.24 -2.84
N PRO A 138 4.40 2.80 -1.64
CA PRO A 138 4.83 4.18 -1.45
C PRO A 138 6.28 4.42 -1.95
N CYS A 139 6.65 5.71 -2.07
CA CYS A 139 7.97 6.10 -2.52
C CYS A 139 9.09 5.60 -1.57
N ARG A 140 10.34 5.49 -2.07
CA ARG A 140 11.50 4.96 -1.32
C ARG A 140 11.70 5.64 0.04
N ALA A 141 11.44 6.94 0.14
CA ALA A 141 11.59 7.67 1.40
C ALA A 141 10.62 7.15 2.47
N VAL A 142 9.37 6.87 2.12
CA VAL A 142 8.37 6.29 3.02
C VAL A 142 8.74 4.86 3.42
N ILE A 143 9.21 4.02 2.48
CA ILE A 143 9.65 2.64 2.76
C ILE A 143 10.82 2.64 3.75
N ARG A 144 11.82 3.50 3.53
CA ARG A 144 12.95 3.67 4.45
C ARG A 144 12.47 4.11 5.82
N ARG A 145 11.59 5.11 5.85
CA ARG A 145 11.03 5.62 7.11
C ARG A 145 10.26 4.57 7.88
N TYR A 146 9.47 3.74 7.21
CA TYR A 146 8.79 2.60 7.83
C TYR A 146 9.78 1.68 8.55
N ARG A 147 10.90 1.35 7.88
CA ARG A 147 11.97 0.53 8.47
C ARG A 147 12.63 1.20 9.67
N GLU A 148 12.92 2.50 9.59
CA GLU A 148 13.50 3.30 10.69
C GLU A 148 12.58 3.33 11.92
N LEU A 149 11.27 3.37 11.73
CA LEU A 149 10.28 3.33 12.80
C LEU A 149 10.09 1.94 13.42
N GLY A 150 10.78 0.92 12.91
CA GLY A 150 10.72 -0.46 13.40
C GLY A 150 9.79 -1.37 12.63
N GLY A 151 9.25 -0.94 11.50
CA GLY A 151 8.44 -1.78 10.62
C GLY A 151 9.25 -2.93 10.03
N GLU A 152 8.66 -4.13 10.02
CA GLU A 152 9.32 -5.35 9.53
C GLU A 152 8.51 -6.08 8.47
N ILE A 153 7.18 -5.98 8.52
CA ILE A 153 6.29 -6.67 7.59
C ILE A 153 6.15 -5.83 6.33
N ILE A 154 6.76 -6.25 5.23
CA ILE A 154 6.66 -5.59 3.94
C ILE A 154 6.49 -6.62 2.83
N THR A 155 5.42 -6.49 2.05
CA THR A 155 5.17 -7.32 0.87
C THR A 155 5.61 -6.61 -0.40
N VAL A 156 5.74 -7.34 -1.50
CA VAL A 156 6.00 -6.80 -2.83
C VAL A 156 4.82 -7.14 -3.74
N GLY A 157 4.22 -6.14 -4.33
CA GLY A 157 3.11 -6.25 -5.28
C GLY A 157 3.41 -5.54 -6.59
N ALA A 158 2.79 -5.98 -7.69
CA ALA A 158 2.86 -5.32 -8.98
C ALA A 158 1.53 -4.69 -9.40
N ASP A 159 0.45 -4.95 -8.66
CA ASP A 159 -0.91 -4.49 -8.98
C ASP A 159 -1.30 -4.87 -10.43
N ALA A 160 -0.98 -6.12 -10.81
CA ALA A 160 -1.05 -6.59 -12.18
C ALA A 160 -2.50 -6.88 -12.60
N HIS A 161 -3.02 -6.11 -13.56
CA HIS A 161 -4.33 -6.30 -14.17
C HIS A 161 -4.24 -7.04 -15.52
N THR A 162 -3.03 -7.29 -16.02
CA THR A 162 -2.75 -8.01 -17.27
C THR A 162 -1.56 -8.94 -17.07
N PRO A 163 -1.46 -10.05 -17.84
CA PRO A 163 -0.39 -11.04 -17.66
C PRO A 163 1.02 -10.48 -17.81
N ASP A 164 1.21 -9.47 -18.66
CA ASP A 164 2.51 -8.82 -18.90
C ASP A 164 2.98 -7.94 -17.75
N LYS A 165 2.12 -7.66 -16.77
CA LYS A 165 2.42 -6.89 -15.57
C LYS A 165 2.72 -7.76 -14.33
N ILE A 166 2.55 -9.08 -14.43
CA ILE A 166 2.86 -9.97 -13.32
C ILE A 166 4.35 -9.86 -12.98
N ALA A 167 4.67 -9.60 -11.70
CA ALA A 167 6.01 -9.37 -11.19
C ALA A 167 6.79 -8.24 -11.91
N TYR A 168 6.09 -7.26 -12.43
CA TYR A 168 6.70 -6.10 -13.09
C TYR A 168 7.68 -5.39 -12.16
N ASP A 169 8.92 -5.20 -12.62
CA ASP A 169 10.00 -4.52 -11.88
C ASP A 169 10.30 -5.08 -10.45
N PHE A 170 10.07 -6.36 -10.19
CA PHE A 170 10.36 -6.98 -8.89
C PHE A 170 11.86 -7.01 -8.55
N ASP A 171 12.73 -7.04 -9.53
CA ASP A 171 14.17 -6.85 -9.36
C ASP A 171 14.51 -5.48 -8.77
N LYS A 172 13.81 -4.41 -9.19
CA LYS A 172 13.93 -3.08 -8.58
C LYS A 172 13.43 -3.07 -7.15
N ALA A 173 12.32 -3.77 -6.85
CA ALA A 173 11.79 -3.87 -5.50
C ALA A 173 12.80 -4.48 -4.53
N ALA A 174 13.46 -5.57 -4.90
CA ALA A 174 14.48 -6.22 -4.08
C ALA A 174 15.65 -5.26 -3.75
N ALA A 175 16.11 -4.48 -4.74
CA ALA A 175 17.16 -3.47 -4.53
C ALA A 175 16.69 -2.37 -3.55
N ILE A 176 15.46 -1.84 -3.72
CA ILE A 176 14.91 -0.80 -2.85
C ILE A 176 14.78 -1.29 -1.41
N LEU A 177 14.29 -2.51 -1.21
CA LEU A 177 14.19 -3.10 0.12
C LEU A 177 15.56 -3.22 0.80
N ALA A 178 16.57 -3.74 0.08
CA ALA A 178 17.93 -3.85 0.61
C ALA A 178 18.52 -2.48 0.96
N GLU A 179 18.38 -1.47 0.09
CA GLU A 179 18.82 -0.09 0.32
C GLU A 179 18.11 0.57 1.50
N SER A 180 16.85 0.19 1.75
CA SER A 180 16.04 0.67 2.88
C SER A 180 16.34 -0.07 4.19
N GLY A 181 17.24 -1.06 4.20
CA GLY A 181 17.68 -1.78 5.39
C GLY A 181 16.84 -3.01 5.73
N PHE A 182 16.01 -3.49 4.83
CA PHE A 182 15.35 -4.78 4.97
C PHE A 182 16.30 -5.92 4.63
N LYS A 183 16.15 -7.03 5.33
CA LYS A 183 16.86 -8.29 5.05
C LYS A 183 15.93 -9.34 4.47
N TYR A 184 14.64 -9.12 4.58
CA TYR A 184 13.58 -10.02 4.21
C TYR A 184 12.42 -9.23 3.62
N TYR A 185 11.66 -9.86 2.73
CA TYR A 185 10.29 -9.45 2.41
C TYR A 185 9.30 -10.49 2.97
N THR A 186 8.03 -10.17 3.00
CA THR A 186 7.00 -11.00 3.63
C THR A 186 6.08 -11.61 2.58
N VAL A 187 5.76 -12.88 2.75
CA VAL A 187 4.69 -13.59 2.05
C VAL A 187 3.69 -14.08 3.08
N PHE A 188 2.42 -14.13 2.75
CA PHE A 188 1.39 -14.61 3.66
C PHE A 188 0.80 -15.93 3.19
N GLN A 189 0.60 -16.86 4.14
CA GLN A 189 -0.15 -18.07 3.96
C GLN A 189 -1.10 -18.27 5.15
N ASN A 190 -2.39 -18.46 4.91
CA ASN A 190 -3.41 -18.53 5.97
C ASN A 190 -3.32 -17.34 6.95
N ARG A 191 -3.10 -16.14 6.45
CA ARG A 191 -2.96 -14.87 7.21
C ARG A 191 -1.75 -14.85 8.16
N LYS A 192 -0.78 -15.73 7.95
CA LYS A 192 0.46 -15.78 8.75
C LYS A 192 1.63 -15.30 7.91
N PRO A 193 2.43 -14.34 8.43
CA PRO A 193 3.59 -13.84 7.71
C PRO A 193 4.73 -14.88 7.71
N GLU A 194 5.34 -15.07 6.55
CA GLU A 194 6.59 -15.80 6.34
C GLU A 194 7.64 -14.85 5.80
N PHE A 195 8.79 -14.78 6.47
CA PHE A 195 9.87 -13.88 6.09
C PHE A 195 10.84 -14.58 5.14
N ILE A 196 10.89 -14.11 3.91
CA ILE A 196 11.74 -14.64 2.84
C ILE A 196 12.97 -13.74 2.70
N LYS A 197 14.14 -14.34 2.71
CA LYS A 197 15.41 -13.59 2.58
C LYS A 197 15.52 -12.96 1.19
N LEU A 198 15.96 -11.69 1.15
CA LEU A 198 16.31 -10.95 -0.06
C LEU A 198 17.53 -11.53 -0.77
#